data_f80a0a70ee3393b57176555058dcf54c
#
_entry.id   f80a0a70ee3393b57176555058dcf54c
#
_cell.length_a   1.000
_cell.length_b   1.000
_cell.length_c   1.000
_cell.angle_alpha   90.00
_cell.angle_beta   90.00
_cell.angle_gamma   90.00
#
_symmetry.space_group_name_H-M   'P 1'
#
loop_
_entity.id
_entity.type
_entity.pdbx_description
1 polymer ?
#
loop_
_entity_poly.entity_id
_entity_poly.type
_entity_poly.pdbx_seq_one_letter_code
_entity_poly.pdbx_strand_id
1 'polypeptide(L)'
;MKRNILITGGAGFIGNHVVRLFVNKYPDYHIVNLDKLTYAGNLANLSDIEDRPNYTFVRADIADLDAMRRIIREHSIDGIIHLAAESHVDRSIKDPFTFARTNVMGTLALLQAAREYWESLPEKYDGKLFYHISTDEVYGALELTHPEGVEPPFTTLASSRDDKAYGTEFFTEETKYNPHSPYSASKASSDHFVRSYHDTYGMPTIITNCSNNYGPYQFPEKLIPLFINNIRHRRPLPVYGRGENVRDWLFVEDHARAIDLIFHKGRAAETYNIGGFNEWKNIDLIKVIIKTVDRLLGNPEGQSLDLITYVTDRPGHDMRYAIDSRKLQSELGWEPSLQFEEGIEKTVRWYLDNQAWMDNITSGEYERYYDDMYSGR
;
A
#
# COMPACT_ATOMS: atom_id res chain seq x y z
N MET A 1 -23.04 17.15 3.89
CA MET A 1 -23.54 16.32 5.01
C MET A 1 -22.33 16.06 5.90
N LYS A 2 -22.41 16.40 7.19
CA LYS A 2 -21.30 16.10 8.12
C LYS A 2 -21.14 14.59 8.27
N ARG A 3 -19.91 14.10 8.20
CA ARG A 3 -19.57 12.69 8.43
C ARG A 3 -18.32 12.62 9.30
N ASN A 4 -18.28 11.65 10.19
CA ASN A 4 -17.10 11.36 11.01
C ASN A 4 -16.43 10.09 10.45
N ILE A 5 -15.25 10.24 9.89
CA ILE A 5 -14.53 9.16 9.21
C ILE A 5 -13.29 8.79 10.01
N LEU A 6 -13.20 7.52 10.39
CA LEU A 6 -12.01 6.94 11.00
C LEU A 6 -11.10 6.41 9.91
N ILE A 7 -9.87 6.93 9.82
CA ILE A 7 -8.83 6.40 8.94
C ILE A 7 -7.76 5.78 9.83
N THR A 8 -7.56 4.48 9.73
CA THR A 8 -6.54 3.77 10.51
C THR A 8 -5.26 3.61 9.72
N GLY A 9 -4.11 3.70 10.37
CA GLY A 9 -2.82 3.65 9.70
C GLY A 9 -2.48 4.95 8.94
N GLY A 10 -3.11 6.06 9.34
CA GLY A 10 -3.01 7.33 8.62
C GLY A 10 -1.68 8.07 8.79
N ALA A 11 -0.80 7.66 9.70
CA ALA A 11 0.57 8.17 9.79
C ALA A 11 1.56 7.38 8.92
N GLY A 12 1.11 6.28 8.29
CA GLY A 12 1.89 5.47 7.36
C GLY A 12 1.94 6.03 5.94
N PHE A 13 2.55 5.26 5.04
CA PHE A 13 2.79 5.65 3.64
C PHE A 13 1.50 5.99 2.85
N ILE A 14 0.63 5.01 2.61
CA ILE A 14 -0.61 5.23 1.85
C ILE A 14 -1.58 6.08 2.68
N GLY A 15 -1.66 5.80 4.00
CA GLY A 15 -2.60 6.44 4.91
C GLY A 15 -2.46 7.96 4.96
N ASN A 16 -1.25 8.52 4.96
CA ASN A 16 -1.07 9.98 5.01
C ASN A 16 -1.62 10.68 3.76
N HIS A 17 -1.52 10.08 2.59
CA HIS A 17 -2.11 10.61 1.36
C HIS A 17 -3.64 10.60 1.42
N VAL A 18 -4.23 9.51 1.95
CA VAL A 18 -5.68 9.41 2.13
C VAL A 18 -6.18 10.43 3.14
N VAL A 19 -5.54 10.53 4.32
CA VAL A 19 -5.89 11.51 5.36
C VAL A 19 -5.81 12.93 4.81
N ARG A 20 -4.70 13.28 4.16
CA ARG A 20 -4.50 14.62 3.56
C ARG A 20 -5.55 14.93 2.51
N LEU A 21 -5.87 13.96 1.64
CA LEU A 21 -6.90 14.11 0.62
C LEU A 21 -8.27 14.40 1.25
N PHE A 22 -8.67 13.61 2.24
CA PHE A 22 -9.98 13.76 2.88
C PHE A 22 -10.10 15.05 3.69
N VAL A 23 -9.07 15.41 4.46
CA VAL A 23 -9.03 16.67 5.24
C VAL A 23 -9.18 17.90 4.33
N ASN A 24 -8.46 17.92 3.21
CA ASN A 24 -8.48 19.07 2.31
C ASN A 24 -9.71 19.12 1.41
N LYS A 25 -10.19 17.97 0.94
CA LYS A 25 -11.32 17.90 -0.03
C LYS A 25 -12.68 18.01 0.63
N TYR A 26 -12.81 17.55 1.88
CA TYR A 26 -14.09 17.46 2.59
C TYR A 26 -14.09 18.26 3.90
N PRO A 27 -14.15 19.60 3.85
CA PRO A 27 -14.08 20.44 5.05
C PRO A 27 -15.23 20.20 6.04
N ASP A 28 -16.35 19.64 5.57
CA ASP A 28 -17.49 19.28 6.39
C ASP A 28 -17.38 17.90 7.07
N TYR A 29 -16.37 17.10 6.69
CA TYR A 29 -16.08 15.82 7.34
C TYR A 29 -15.18 16.06 8.55
N HIS A 30 -15.35 15.30 9.61
CA HIS A 30 -14.37 15.19 10.68
C HIS A 30 -13.53 13.93 10.46
N ILE A 31 -12.25 14.10 10.24
CA ILE A 31 -11.31 13.01 9.98
C ILE A 31 -10.57 12.65 11.27
N VAL A 32 -10.83 11.46 11.76
CA VAL A 32 -10.13 10.88 12.92
C VAL A 32 -9.06 9.94 12.38
N ASN A 33 -7.80 10.35 12.51
CA ASN A 33 -6.65 9.54 12.12
C ASN A 33 -6.18 8.72 13.31
N LEU A 34 -6.28 7.39 13.21
CA LEU A 34 -5.82 6.47 14.24
C LEU A 34 -4.55 5.75 13.77
N ASP A 35 -3.49 5.87 14.55
CA ASP A 35 -2.26 5.15 14.29
C ASP A 35 -1.58 4.73 15.61
N LYS A 36 -0.95 3.57 15.62
CA LYS A 36 -0.19 3.07 16.78
C LYS A 36 1.19 3.73 16.89
N LEU A 37 1.66 4.32 15.76
CA LEU A 37 3.02 4.85 15.60
C LEU A 37 4.08 3.78 15.86
N THR A 38 4.01 2.69 15.08
CA THR A 38 5.10 1.72 14.97
C THR A 38 6.23 2.29 14.11
N TYR A 39 7.20 1.49 13.75
CA TYR A 39 8.38 1.91 13.00
C TYR A 39 8.09 2.67 11.68
N ALA A 40 6.99 2.37 11.01
CA ALA A 40 6.61 2.99 9.74
C ALA A 40 5.60 4.16 9.88
N GLY A 41 5.06 4.38 11.08
CA GLY A 41 4.15 5.48 11.36
C GLY A 41 4.90 6.75 11.78
N ASN A 42 4.72 7.86 11.05
CA ASN A 42 5.41 9.11 11.33
C ASN A 42 4.46 10.31 11.19
N LEU A 43 4.20 11.03 12.29
CA LEU A 43 3.33 12.21 12.28
C LEU A 43 3.89 13.37 11.45
N ALA A 44 5.22 13.44 11.23
CA ALA A 44 5.81 14.43 10.32
C ALA A 44 5.26 14.31 8.88
N ASN A 45 4.71 13.15 8.51
CA ASN A 45 4.03 12.97 7.22
C ASN A 45 2.77 13.84 7.07
N LEU A 46 2.23 14.37 8.16
CA LEU A 46 0.94 15.08 8.22
C LEU A 46 1.07 16.51 8.80
N SER A 47 2.31 17.02 8.92
CA SER A 47 2.57 18.36 9.50
C SER A 47 1.88 19.51 8.75
N ASP A 48 1.56 19.32 7.48
CA ASP A 48 0.85 20.31 6.65
C ASP A 48 -0.66 20.41 6.95
N ILE A 49 -1.21 19.42 7.69
CA ILE A 49 -2.65 19.37 8.00
C ILE A 49 -2.96 19.21 9.50
N GLU A 50 -1.94 19.14 10.37
CA GLU A 50 -2.13 18.84 11.79
C GLU A 50 -3.00 19.85 12.53
N ASP A 51 -2.96 21.13 12.11
CA ASP A 51 -3.76 22.23 12.69
C ASP A 51 -5.13 22.43 12.04
N ARG A 52 -5.55 21.56 11.12
CA ARG A 52 -6.84 21.69 10.46
C ARG A 52 -8.01 21.41 11.43
N PRO A 53 -9.05 22.25 11.47
CA PRO A 53 -10.15 22.12 12.44
C PRO A 53 -10.98 20.84 12.27
N ASN A 54 -10.91 20.20 11.10
CA ASN A 54 -11.59 18.96 10.76
C ASN A 54 -10.70 17.72 10.87
N TYR A 55 -9.55 17.82 11.52
CA TYR A 55 -8.59 16.74 11.74
C TYR A 55 -8.40 16.46 13.23
N THR A 56 -8.34 15.19 13.61
CA THR A 56 -7.97 14.73 14.95
C THR A 56 -7.07 13.51 14.85
N PHE A 57 -5.95 13.52 15.57
CA PHE A 57 -5.10 12.36 15.71
C PHE A 57 -5.39 11.61 17.01
N VAL A 58 -5.49 10.27 16.91
CA VAL A 58 -5.65 9.38 18.05
C VAL A 58 -4.58 8.28 18.00
N ARG A 59 -3.76 8.18 19.04
CA ARG A 59 -2.78 7.10 19.17
C ARG A 59 -3.42 5.89 19.84
N ALA A 60 -3.59 4.79 19.09
CA ALA A 60 -4.15 3.54 19.62
C ALA A 60 -3.73 2.32 18.80
N ASP A 61 -3.82 1.14 19.43
CA ASP A 61 -3.63 -0.14 18.75
C ASP A 61 -5.00 -0.66 18.29
N ILE A 62 -5.16 -0.95 17.00
CA ILE A 62 -6.41 -1.52 16.45
C ILE A 62 -6.75 -2.89 17.06
N ALA A 63 -5.76 -3.63 17.59
CA ALA A 63 -5.98 -4.92 18.26
C ALA A 63 -6.56 -4.79 19.68
N ASP A 64 -6.65 -3.57 20.21
CA ASP A 64 -7.32 -3.30 21.49
C ASP A 64 -8.82 -3.02 21.25
N LEU A 65 -9.64 -4.06 21.42
CA LEU A 65 -11.08 -4.00 21.19
C LEU A 65 -11.77 -2.93 22.07
N ASP A 66 -11.37 -2.78 23.33
CA ASP A 66 -11.99 -1.81 24.22
C ASP A 66 -11.65 -0.38 23.86
N ALA A 67 -10.41 -0.14 23.40
CA ALA A 67 -10.02 1.13 22.82
C ALA A 67 -10.83 1.42 21.55
N MET A 68 -11.03 0.45 20.64
CA MET A 68 -11.82 0.64 19.42
C MET A 68 -13.29 0.95 19.74
N ARG A 69 -13.92 0.24 20.68
CA ARG A 69 -15.27 0.53 21.17
C ARG A 69 -15.41 1.95 21.67
N ARG A 70 -14.45 2.42 22.47
CA ARG A 70 -14.44 3.78 23.03
C ARG A 70 -14.28 4.81 21.93
N ILE A 71 -13.26 4.70 21.08
CA ILE A 71 -12.94 5.68 20.03
C ILE A 71 -14.07 5.82 19.02
N ILE A 72 -14.62 4.72 18.53
CA ILE A 72 -15.72 4.72 17.56
C ILE A 72 -16.94 5.43 18.11
N ARG A 73 -17.24 5.22 19.40
CA ARG A 73 -18.39 5.86 20.08
C ARG A 73 -18.13 7.33 20.38
N GLU A 74 -16.98 7.67 20.97
CA GLU A 74 -16.61 9.04 21.35
C GLU A 74 -16.62 9.99 20.15
N HIS A 75 -16.13 9.52 19.01
CA HIS A 75 -16.08 10.31 17.78
C HIS A 75 -17.30 10.11 16.87
N SER A 76 -18.30 9.31 17.30
CA SER A 76 -19.52 9.04 16.52
C SER A 76 -19.21 8.64 15.07
N ILE A 77 -18.35 7.65 14.87
CA ILE A 77 -17.81 7.26 13.57
C ILE A 77 -18.90 6.71 12.64
N ASP A 78 -19.02 7.30 11.44
CA ASP A 78 -19.97 6.90 10.39
C ASP A 78 -19.33 6.00 9.32
N GLY A 79 -18.03 6.16 9.08
CA GLY A 79 -17.29 5.39 8.10
C GLY A 79 -15.89 5.08 8.57
N ILE A 80 -15.38 3.94 8.16
CA ILE A 80 -14.02 3.49 8.47
C ILE A 80 -13.30 3.21 7.17
N ILE A 81 -12.10 3.78 7.00
CA ILE A 81 -11.13 3.42 5.95
C ILE A 81 -9.97 2.75 6.67
N HIS A 82 -9.87 1.44 6.53
CA HIS A 82 -8.95 0.62 7.30
C HIS A 82 -7.68 0.30 6.51
N LEU A 83 -6.59 1.07 6.79
CA LEU A 83 -5.27 0.88 6.18
C LEU A 83 -4.23 0.37 7.18
N ALA A 84 -4.49 0.42 8.50
CA ALA A 84 -3.52 -0.04 9.50
C ALA A 84 -3.22 -1.53 9.31
N ALA A 85 -1.95 -1.85 9.08
CA ALA A 85 -1.47 -3.22 8.90
C ALA A 85 0.04 -3.29 9.10
N GLU A 86 0.53 -4.46 9.51
CA GLU A 86 1.90 -4.86 9.24
C GLU A 86 2.00 -5.28 7.76
N SER A 87 3.00 -4.78 7.02
CA SER A 87 3.02 -4.89 5.54
C SER A 87 4.35 -5.33 4.92
N HIS A 88 5.36 -5.68 5.72
CA HIS A 88 6.66 -6.06 5.19
C HIS A 88 6.85 -7.59 5.21
N VAL A 89 6.94 -8.21 4.03
CA VAL A 89 6.99 -9.68 3.89
C VAL A 89 8.15 -10.30 4.68
N ASP A 90 9.37 -9.75 4.58
CA ASP A 90 10.53 -10.30 5.30
C ASP A 90 10.34 -10.25 6.83
N ARG A 91 9.68 -9.20 7.36
CA ARG A 91 9.31 -9.13 8.78
C ARG A 91 8.28 -10.20 9.12
N SER A 92 7.33 -10.49 8.23
CA SER A 92 6.31 -11.53 8.45
C SER A 92 6.91 -12.93 8.53
N ILE A 93 7.99 -13.19 7.79
CA ILE A 93 8.74 -14.45 7.84
C ILE A 93 9.46 -14.61 9.19
N LYS A 94 10.00 -13.50 9.74
CA LYS A 94 10.69 -13.48 11.04
C LYS A 94 9.71 -13.57 12.23
N ASP A 95 8.58 -12.85 12.15
CA ASP A 95 7.57 -12.78 13.22
C ASP A 95 6.14 -12.79 12.65
N PRO A 96 5.62 -13.98 12.31
CA PRO A 96 4.27 -14.11 11.78
C PRO A 96 3.16 -13.78 12.81
N PHE A 97 3.46 -13.89 14.10
CA PHE A 97 2.46 -13.64 15.16
C PHE A 97 2.08 -12.16 15.25
N THR A 98 3.02 -11.24 15.09
CA THR A 98 2.74 -9.80 15.03
C THR A 98 1.82 -9.49 13.84
N PHE A 99 2.02 -10.13 12.69
CA PHE A 99 1.16 -9.97 11.51
C PHE A 99 -0.26 -10.52 11.75
N ALA A 100 -0.38 -11.70 12.33
CA ALA A 100 -1.69 -12.26 12.67
C ALA A 100 -2.41 -11.38 13.71
N ARG A 101 -1.73 -10.93 14.74
CA ARG A 101 -2.31 -10.06 15.77
C ARG A 101 -2.78 -8.72 15.20
N THR A 102 -1.96 -8.04 14.40
CA THR A 102 -2.30 -6.74 13.85
C THR A 102 -3.32 -6.87 12.73
N ASN A 103 -3.02 -7.67 11.70
CA ASN A 103 -3.84 -7.71 10.49
C ASN A 103 -5.15 -8.47 10.69
N VAL A 104 -5.14 -9.60 11.42
CA VAL A 104 -6.35 -10.41 11.61
C VAL A 104 -7.14 -9.93 12.83
N MET A 105 -6.52 -9.98 14.02
CA MET A 105 -7.21 -9.60 15.25
C MET A 105 -7.55 -8.12 15.31
N GLY A 106 -6.69 -7.25 14.80
CA GLY A 106 -6.96 -5.80 14.70
C GLY A 106 -8.13 -5.50 13.78
N THR A 107 -8.20 -6.12 12.60
CA THR A 107 -9.35 -5.98 11.70
C THR A 107 -10.64 -6.49 12.35
N LEU A 108 -10.58 -7.65 13.01
CA LEU A 108 -11.72 -8.22 13.70
C LEU A 108 -12.21 -7.31 14.84
N ALA A 109 -11.30 -6.73 15.62
CA ALA A 109 -11.65 -5.80 16.71
C ALA A 109 -12.34 -4.53 16.17
N LEU A 110 -11.86 -3.97 15.06
CA LEU A 110 -12.50 -2.82 14.40
C LEU A 110 -13.89 -3.17 13.88
N LEU A 111 -14.04 -4.29 13.18
CA LEU A 111 -15.33 -4.78 12.68
C LEU A 111 -16.33 -4.96 13.81
N GLN A 112 -15.91 -5.62 14.90
CA GLN A 112 -16.77 -5.88 16.05
C GLN A 112 -17.20 -4.58 16.74
N ALA A 113 -16.28 -3.66 16.99
CA ALA A 113 -16.57 -2.39 17.63
C ALA A 113 -17.50 -1.50 16.78
N ALA A 114 -17.26 -1.45 15.45
CA ALA A 114 -18.12 -0.73 14.52
C ALA A 114 -19.54 -1.30 14.48
N ARG A 115 -19.64 -2.64 14.38
CA ARG A 115 -20.93 -3.33 14.37
C ARG A 115 -21.73 -3.02 15.64
N GLU A 116 -21.15 -3.22 16.83
CA GLU A 116 -21.79 -2.98 18.10
C GLU A 116 -22.31 -1.54 18.24
N TYR A 117 -21.51 -0.57 17.79
CA TYR A 117 -21.89 0.83 17.82
C TYR A 117 -23.00 1.14 16.82
N TRP A 118 -22.85 0.76 15.55
CA TRP A 118 -23.84 1.08 14.52
C TRP A 118 -25.17 0.38 14.76
N GLU A 119 -25.19 -0.89 15.19
CA GLU A 119 -26.43 -1.60 15.56
C GLU A 119 -27.15 -0.96 16.76
N SER A 120 -26.44 -0.23 17.63
CA SER A 120 -27.03 0.49 18.76
C SER A 120 -27.75 1.80 18.37
N LEU A 121 -27.52 2.28 17.15
CA LEU A 121 -28.14 3.51 16.64
C LEU A 121 -29.49 3.23 16.00
N PRO A 122 -30.43 4.20 15.99
CA PRO A 122 -31.71 4.02 15.31
C PRO A 122 -31.62 3.74 13.83
N GLU A 123 -30.67 4.41 13.14
CA GLU A 123 -30.41 4.27 11.72
C GLU A 123 -29.58 3.02 11.39
N LYS A 124 -28.98 2.36 12.40
CA LYS A 124 -28.13 1.18 12.24
C LYS A 124 -27.04 1.40 11.18
N TYR A 125 -27.13 0.66 10.08
CA TYR A 125 -26.15 0.69 8.99
C TYR A 125 -26.43 1.75 7.91
N ASP A 126 -27.53 2.48 7.99
CA ASP A 126 -27.81 3.51 6.99
C ASP A 126 -26.75 4.62 7.01
N GLY A 127 -26.17 4.90 5.85
CA GLY A 127 -25.06 5.86 5.71
C GLY A 127 -23.71 5.41 6.30
N LYS A 128 -23.58 4.17 6.78
CA LYS A 128 -22.33 3.61 7.33
C LYS A 128 -21.55 2.84 6.27
N LEU A 129 -20.24 2.73 6.46
CA LEU A 129 -19.38 1.91 5.60
C LEU A 129 -18.10 1.50 6.32
N PHE A 130 -17.76 0.22 6.22
CA PHE A 130 -16.44 -0.30 6.58
C PHE A 130 -15.67 -0.62 5.29
N TYR A 131 -14.65 0.17 4.99
CA TYR A 131 -13.84 0.01 3.80
C TYR A 131 -12.44 -0.52 4.16
N HIS A 132 -12.14 -1.73 3.71
CA HIS A 132 -10.90 -2.45 4.01
C HIS A 132 -9.94 -2.41 2.83
N ILE A 133 -8.69 -1.98 3.10
CA ILE A 133 -7.62 -1.95 2.10
C ILE A 133 -6.77 -3.20 2.25
N SER A 134 -6.71 -4.01 1.19
CA SER A 134 -5.94 -5.25 1.10
C SER A 134 -4.86 -5.14 0.02
N THR A 135 -4.37 -6.25 -0.49
CA THR A 135 -3.25 -6.36 -1.42
C THR A 135 -3.52 -7.45 -2.47
N ASP A 136 -2.95 -7.31 -3.65
CA ASP A 136 -2.97 -8.33 -4.68
C ASP A 136 -2.21 -9.62 -4.30
N GLU A 137 -1.31 -9.54 -3.32
CA GLU A 137 -0.59 -10.70 -2.81
C GLU A 137 -1.51 -11.80 -2.23
N VAL A 138 -2.77 -11.47 -1.91
CA VAL A 138 -3.75 -12.47 -1.44
C VAL A 138 -4.14 -13.47 -2.53
N TYR A 139 -3.98 -13.11 -3.81
CA TYR A 139 -4.30 -13.97 -4.95
C TYR A 139 -3.24 -15.04 -5.21
N GLY A 140 -2.03 -14.89 -4.71
CA GLY A 140 -0.89 -15.77 -4.97
C GLY A 140 -0.03 -15.28 -6.13
N ALA A 141 0.54 -16.20 -6.90
CA ALA A 141 1.44 -15.90 -8.01
C ALA A 141 0.83 -16.22 -9.37
N LEU A 142 1.15 -15.41 -10.37
CA LEU A 142 0.96 -15.70 -11.77
C LEU A 142 2.26 -16.24 -12.37
N GLU A 143 2.14 -17.09 -13.39
CA GLU A 143 3.28 -17.57 -14.15
C GLU A 143 3.75 -16.51 -15.17
N LEU A 144 5.05 -16.52 -15.44
CA LEU A 144 5.61 -15.79 -16.58
C LEU A 144 5.32 -16.63 -17.83
N THR A 145 4.36 -16.19 -18.63
CA THR A 145 4.08 -16.79 -19.93
C THR A 145 4.49 -15.76 -21.00
N HIS A 146 5.51 -16.09 -21.79
CA HIS A 146 5.80 -15.28 -22.97
C HIS A 146 4.82 -15.67 -24.07
N PRO A 147 4.09 -14.73 -24.67
CA PRO A 147 3.35 -14.99 -25.89
C PRO A 147 4.30 -15.54 -26.95
N GLU A 148 3.95 -16.65 -27.63
CA GLU A 148 4.78 -17.21 -28.69
C GLU A 148 5.07 -16.13 -29.75
N GLY A 149 6.36 -15.89 -30.02
CA GLY A 149 6.83 -14.96 -31.06
C GLY A 149 7.02 -13.49 -30.61
N VAL A 150 6.86 -13.16 -29.34
CA VAL A 150 7.20 -11.84 -28.79
C VAL A 150 8.49 -11.95 -28.00
N GLU A 151 9.58 -11.42 -28.56
CA GLU A 151 10.78 -11.17 -27.74
C GLU A 151 10.42 -10.09 -26.70
N PRO A 152 10.74 -10.29 -25.41
CA PRO A 152 10.52 -9.25 -24.41
C PRO A 152 11.26 -7.98 -24.85
N PRO A 153 10.61 -6.81 -24.79
CA PRO A 153 11.22 -5.58 -25.24
C PRO A 153 12.38 -5.21 -24.32
N PHE A 154 13.59 -5.49 -24.74
CA PHE A 154 14.81 -5.11 -24.01
C PHE A 154 15.10 -3.60 -24.02
N THR A 155 14.34 -2.80 -24.74
CA THR A 155 14.70 -1.39 -25.00
C THR A 155 13.57 -0.40 -25.14
N THR A 156 12.33 -0.78 -25.09
CA THR A 156 11.22 0.16 -25.15
C THR A 156 10.48 0.20 -23.82
N LEU A 157 10.34 1.39 -23.30
CA LEU A 157 9.38 1.81 -22.30
C LEU A 157 7.99 1.28 -22.72
N ALA A 158 7.68 0.04 -22.32
CA ALA A 158 6.42 -0.57 -22.64
C ALA A 158 5.36 0.03 -21.71
N SER A 159 4.92 1.23 -22.08
CA SER A 159 3.85 1.98 -21.43
C SER A 159 2.55 1.86 -22.18
N SER A 160 2.24 0.68 -22.75
CA SER A 160 0.94 0.51 -23.36
C SER A 160 0.03 -0.31 -22.45
N ARG A 161 -1.15 0.21 -22.19
CA ARG A 161 -2.23 -0.42 -21.40
C ARG A 161 -2.68 -1.81 -21.91
N ASP A 162 -2.10 -2.26 -23.02
CA ASP A 162 -2.36 -3.56 -23.65
C ASP A 162 -1.17 -4.51 -23.61
N ASP A 163 -0.12 -4.17 -22.86
CA ASP A 163 1.14 -4.91 -22.92
C ASP A 163 1.08 -6.20 -22.09
N LYS A 164 0.93 -7.30 -22.78
CA LYS A 164 0.99 -8.66 -22.26
C LYS A 164 2.43 -9.19 -22.20
N ALA A 165 3.41 -8.30 -22.02
CA ALA A 165 4.83 -8.62 -22.15
C ALA A 165 5.30 -9.75 -21.21
N TYR A 166 4.62 -9.91 -20.07
CA TYR A 166 4.99 -10.89 -19.04
C TYR A 166 3.95 -12.01 -18.89
N GLY A 167 2.83 -11.97 -19.60
CA GLY A 167 1.79 -12.98 -19.57
C GLY A 167 0.40 -12.44 -19.89
N THR A 168 -0.54 -13.35 -20.14
CA THR A 168 -1.91 -13.01 -20.55
C THR A 168 -2.92 -13.07 -19.41
N GLU A 169 -2.53 -13.63 -18.25
CA GLU A 169 -3.39 -13.77 -17.09
C GLU A 169 -3.20 -12.58 -16.14
N PHE A 170 -4.32 -12.17 -15.53
CA PHE A 170 -4.38 -11.11 -14.52
C PHE A 170 -5.28 -11.55 -13.38
N PHE A 171 -4.98 -11.08 -12.16
CA PHE A 171 -5.86 -11.24 -11.02
C PHE A 171 -7.11 -10.37 -11.21
N THR A 172 -8.25 -10.98 -11.25
CA THR A 172 -9.56 -10.33 -11.21
C THR A 172 -10.16 -10.45 -9.80
N GLU A 173 -11.26 -9.76 -9.55
CA GLU A 173 -11.98 -9.86 -8.28
C GLU A 173 -12.58 -11.26 -8.03
N GLU A 174 -12.72 -12.08 -9.10
CA GLU A 174 -13.19 -13.49 -9.04
C GLU A 174 -12.04 -14.49 -8.80
N THR A 175 -10.79 -14.03 -8.85
CA THR A 175 -9.63 -14.91 -8.64
C THR A 175 -9.63 -15.42 -7.20
N LYS A 176 -9.46 -16.75 -7.03
CA LYS A 176 -9.40 -17.37 -5.71
C LYS A 176 -8.11 -16.98 -4.98
N TYR A 177 -8.23 -16.74 -3.69
CA TYR A 177 -7.08 -16.46 -2.84
C TYR A 177 -6.18 -17.68 -2.67
N ASN A 178 -4.88 -17.47 -2.84
CA ASN A 178 -3.84 -18.48 -2.68
C ASN A 178 -2.55 -17.84 -2.13
N PRO A 179 -2.57 -17.23 -0.93
CA PRO A 179 -1.44 -16.48 -0.38
C PRO A 179 -0.25 -17.39 -0.04
N HIS A 180 0.99 -16.95 -0.35
CA HIS A 180 2.21 -17.73 -0.15
C HIS A 180 3.13 -17.21 0.97
N SER A 181 2.82 -16.07 1.59
CA SER A 181 3.61 -15.51 2.70
C SER A 181 2.75 -15.34 3.96
N PRO A 182 3.35 -15.29 5.18
CA PRO A 182 2.59 -14.98 6.38
C PRO A 182 1.88 -13.63 6.32
N TYR A 183 2.47 -12.63 5.64
CA TYR A 183 1.83 -11.35 5.37
C TYR A 183 0.57 -11.52 4.53
N SER A 184 0.70 -12.09 3.32
CA SER A 184 -0.45 -12.25 2.42
C SER A 184 -1.53 -13.15 3.01
N ALA A 185 -1.15 -14.20 3.76
CA ALA A 185 -2.10 -15.05 4.50
C ALA A 185 -2.86 -14.26 5.58
N SER A 186 -2.20 -13.36 6.30
CA SER A 186 -2.86 -12.51 7.29
C SER A 186 -3.84 -11.51 6.65
N LYS A 187 -3.50 -10.96 5.47
CA LYS A 187 -4.39 -10.07 4.72
C LYS A 187 -5.59 -10.83 4.14
N ALA A 188 -5.36 -12.00 3.53
CA ALA A 188 -6.44 -12.87 3.06
C ALA A 188 -7.41 -13.26 4.18
N SER A 189 -6.88 -13.55 5.37
CA SER A 189 -7.71 -13.85 6.55
C SER A 189 -8.56 -12.65 6.97
N SER A 190 -8.01 -11.44 6.98
CA SER A 190 -8.79 -10.23 7.29
C SER A 190 -9.86 -9.96 6.24
N ASP A 191 -9.59 -10.16 4.96
CA ASP A 191 -10.57 -10.00 3.89
C ASP A 191 -11.75 -10.96 4.07
N HIS A 192 -11.48 -12.20 4.47
CA HIS A 192 -12.54 -13.17 4.77
C HIS A 192 -13.39 -12.75 5.98
N PHE A 193 -12.79 -12.18 7.04
CA PHE A 193 -13.57 -11.62 8.14
C PHE A 193 -14.44 -10.45 7.69
N VAL A 194 -13.92 -9.54 6.89
CA VAL A 194 -14.70 -8.41 6.35
C VAL A 194 -15.91 -8.90 5.54
N ARG A 195 -15.73 -9.87 4.65
CA ARG A 195 -16.84 -10.49 3.90
C ARG A 195 -17.83 -11.17 4.83
N SER A 196 -17.35 -11.95 5.79
CA SER A 196 -18.25 -12.66 6.74
C SER A 196 -19.11 -11.71 7.57
N TYR A 197 -18.63 -10.51 7.90
CA TYR A 197 -19.43 -9.51 8.60
C TYR A 197 -20.56 -8.94 7.74
N HIS A 198 -20.34 -8.82 6.44
CA HIS A 198 -21.42 -8.50 5.52
C HIS A 198 -22.43 -9.65 5.44
N ASP A 199 -21.96 -10.85 5.14
CA ASP A 199 -22.84 -12.02 4.88
C ASP A 199 -23.64 -12.43 6.11
N THR A 200 -23.04 -12.32 7.30
CA THR A 200 -23.65 -12.75 8.57
C THR A 200 -24.53 -11.67 9.21
N TYR A 201 -24.07 -10.42 9.18
CA TYR A 201 -24.71 -9.32 9.93
C TYR A 201 -25.30 -8.23 9.03
N GLY A 202 -25.16 -8.31 7.71
CA GLY A 202 -25.60 -7.27 6.79
C GLY A 202 -24.82 -5.96 6.90
N MET A 203 -23.63 -5.99 7.52
CA MET A 203 -22.80 -4.81 7.68
C MET A 203 -22.29 -4.34 6.30
N PRO A 204 -22.42 -3.05 5.94
CA PRO A 204 -21.92 -2.55 4.67
C PRO A 204 -20.39 -2.52 4.67
N THR A 205 -19.78 -3.37 3.84
CA THR A 205 -18.34 -3.49 3.72
C THR A 205 -17.90 -3.37 2.27
N ILE A 206 -16.69 -2.85 2.03
CA ILE A 206 -16.00 -2.90 0.74
C ILE A 206 -14.58 -3.39 0.98
N ILE A 207 -14.05 -4.17 0.05
CA ILE A 207 -12.64 -4.61 0.04
C ILE A 207 -11.99 -4.09 -1.22
N THR A 208 -10.74 -3.64 -1.11
CA THR A 208 -9.91 -3.40 -2.29
C THR A 208 -8.57 -4.12 -2.19
N ASN A 209 -8.15 -4.70 -3.30
CA ASN A 209 -6.82 -5.27 -3.47
C ASN A 209 -6.02 -4.35 -4.38
N CYS A 210 -4.87 -3.88 -3.92
CA CYS A 210 -4.05 -2.96 -4.70
C CYS A 210 -2.72 -3.59 -5.09
N SER A 211 -2.17 -3.16 -6.22
CA SER A 211 -0.82 -3.48 -6.66
C SER A 211 0.25 -2.74 -5.84
N ASN A 212 1.53 -2.95 -6.17
CA ASN A 212 2.64 -2.32 -5.47
C ASN A 212 2.58 -0.79 -5.58
N ASN A 213 2.54 -0.12 -4.43
CA ASN A 213 2.52 1.34 -4.39
C ASN A 213 3.92 1.93 -4.34
N TYR A 214 4.10 3.11 -4.95
CA TYR A 214 5.31 3.92 -4.85
C TYR A 214 4.97 5.41 -4.81
N GLY A 215 5.87 6.22 -4.27
CA GLY A 215 5.66 7.65 -4.15
C GLY A 215 6.28 8.27 -2.89
N PRO A 216 5.99 9.54 -2.60
CA PRO A 216 6.43 10.25 -1.41
C PRO A 216 6.04 9.56 -0.10
N TYR A 217 6.87 9.71 0.94
CA TYR A 217 6.64 9.19 2.29
C TYR A 217 6.68 7.66 2.46
N GLN A 218 7.11 6.89 1.46
CA GLN A 218 7.29 5.45 1.61
C GLN A 218 8.51 5.14 2.48
N PHE A 219 8.34 4.27 3.47
CA PHE A 219 9.41 3.91 4.41
C PHE A 219 10.56 3.19 3.67
N PRO A 220 11.83 3.51 3.97
CA PRO A 220 13.00 3.07 3.19
C PRO A 220 13.41 1.60 3.35
N GLU A 221 12.60 0.76 3.97
CA GLU A 221 12.71 -0.70 3.87
C GLU A 221 12.17 -1.25 2.53
N LYS A 222 11.39 -0.44 1.79
CA LYS A 222 10.84 -0.79 0.50
C LYS A 222 11.80 -0.42 -0.62
N LEU A 223 11.75 -1.17 -1.74
CA LEU A 223 12.72 -1.14 -2.83
C LEU A 223 13.06 0.29 -3.31
N ILE A 224 12.04 1.08 -3.68
CA ILE A 224 12.28 2.37 -4.32
C ILE A 224 12.96 3.37 -3.38
N PRO A 225 12.43 3.69 -2.18
CA PRO A 225 13.10 4.63 -1.30
C PRO A 225 14.44 4.11 -0.75
N LEU A 226 14.58 2.80 -0.53
CA LEU A 226 15.83 2.18 -0.15
C LEU A 226 16.92 2.44 -1.20
N PHE A 227 16.61 2.20 -2.48
CA PHE A 227 17.57 2.36 -3.56
C PHE A 227 17.93 3.82 -3.80
N ILE A 228 16.97 4.74 -3.74
CA ILE A 228 17.24 6.18 -3.81
C ILE A 228 18.22 6.60 -2.71
N ASN A 229 17.98 6.18 -1.47
CA ASN A 229 18.86 6.48 -0.34
C ASN A 229 20.24 5.86 -0.48
N ASN A 230 20.31 4.60 -0.93
CA ASN A 230 21.59 3.90 -1.11
C ASN A 230 22.43 4.49 -2.26
N ILE A 231 21.83 4.85 -3.39
CA ILE A 231 22.52 5.51 -4.50
C ILE A 231 23.14 6.83 -4.03
N ARG A 232 22.37 7.65 -3.31
CA ARG A 232 22.85 8.93 -2.76
C ARG A 232 24.07 8.76 -1.87
N HIS A 233 24.13 7.69 -1.08
CA HIS A 233 25.25 7.41 -0.16
C HIS A 233 26.29 6.44 -0.72
N ARG A 234 26.21 6.09 -2.01
CA ARG A 234 27.09 5.11 -2.66
C ARG A 234 27.15 3.76 -1.92
N ARG A 235 26.00 3.31 -1.39
CA ARG A 235 25.84 2.01 -0.73
C ARG A 235 25.38 0.93 -1.72
N PRO A 236 25.63 -0.36 -1.45
CA PRO A 236 25.14 -1.46 -2.28
C PRO A 236 23.64 -1.45 -2.49
N LEU A 237 23.20 -1.89 -3.67
CA LEU A 237 21.79 -2.04 -4.06
C LEU A 237 21.45 -3.53 -4.07
N PRO A 238 20.88 -4.08 -2.98
CA PRO A 238 20.62 -5.51 -2.85
C PRO A 238 19.46 -5.93 -3.75
N VAL A 239 19.74 -6.78 -4.74
CA VAL A 239 18.76 -7.34 -5.67
C VAL A 239 18.53 -8.81 -5.33
N TYR A 240 17.31 -9.16 -4.94
CA TYR A 240 16.93 -10.54 -4.65
C TYR A 240 17.00 -11.43 -5.91
N GLY A 241 17.67 -12.58 -5.81
CA GLY A 241 17.83 -13.51 -6.91
C GLY A 241 18.49 -12.84 -8.12
N ARG A 242 17.83 -12.84 -9.26
CA ARG A 242 18.24 -12.15 -10.48
C ARG A 242 17.45 -10.86 -10.76
N GLY A 243 16.49 -10.54 -9.89
CA GLY A 243 15.58 -9.41 -10.09
C GLY A 243 14.54 -9.64 -11.19
N GLU A 244 14.22 -10.89 -11.50
CA GLU A 244 13.30 -11.27 -12.59
C GLU A 244 11.83 -11.21 -12.18
N ASN A 245 11.54 -11.04 -10.89
CA ASN A 245 10.17 -10.90 -10.40
C ASN A 245 9.49 -9.67 -11.01
N VAL A 246 8.26 -9.85 -11.45
CA VAL A 246 7.45 -8.81 -12.08
C VAL A 246 6.41 -8.29 -11.10
N ARG A 247 6.27 -6.97 -11.05
CA ARG A 247 5.27 -6.28 -10.22
C ARG A 247 4.58 -5.20 -11.04
N ASP A 248 3.29 -5.03 -10.78
CA ASP A 248 2.53 -3.87 -11.23
C ASP A 248 2.74 -2.71 -10.25
N TRP A 249 2.96 -1.50 -10.74
CA TRP A 249 3.31 -0.33 -9.93
C TRP A 249 2.28 0.78 -10.06
N LEU A 250 1.78 1.22 -8.90
CA LEU A 250 0.74 2.23 -8.77
C LEU A 250 1.26 3.44 -7.99
N PHE A 251 1.14 4.64 -8.58
CA PHE A 251 1.49 5.87 -7.88
C PHE A 251 0.55 6.11 -6.71
N VAL A 252 1.09 6.42 -5.53
CA VAL A 252 0.32 6.45 -4.28
C VAL A 252 -0.83 7.46 -4.26
N GLU A 253 -0.68 8.60 -4.94
CA GLU A 253 -1.77 9.59 -5.02
C GLU A 253 -2.92 9.07 -5.90
N ASP A 254 -2.63 8.28 -6.92
CA ASP A 254 -3.65 7.60 -7.73
C ASP A 254 -4.42 6.58 -6.89
N HIS A 255 -3.72 5.85 -6.03
CA HIS A 255 -4.37 4.95 -5.07
C HIS A 255 -5.26 5.72 -4.09
N ALA A 256 -4.79 6.84 -3.52
CA ALA A 256 -5.61 7.66 -2.64
C ALA A 256 -6.87 8.20 -3.33
N ARG A 257 -6.77 8.57 -4.62
CA ARG A 257 -7.93 8.97 -5.43
C ARG A 257 -8.89 7.81 -5.69
N ALA A 258 -8.38 6.59 -5.91
CA ALA A 258 -9.22 5.40 -6.03
C ALA A 258 -9.97 5.12 -4.73
N ILE A 259 -9.27 5.18 -3.59
CA ILE A 259 -9.88 4.99 -2.26
C ILE A 259 -11.01 6.00 -2.02
N ASP A 260 -10.77 7.26 -2.32
CA ASP A 260 -11.77 8.31 -2.19
C ASP A 260 -13.02 8.04 -3.07
N LEU A 261 -12.78 7.70 -4.33
CA LEU A 261 -13.87 7.41 -5.27
C LEU A 261 -14.70 6.20 -4.86
N ILE A 262 -14.04 5.11 -4.46
CA ILE A 262 -14.70 3.86 -4.01
C ILE A 262 -15.45 4.10 -2.70
N PHE A 263 -14.89 4.85 -1.75
CA PHE A 263 -15.56 5.18 -0.48
C PHE A 263 -16.89 5.89 -0.70
N HIS A 264 -16.98 6.75 -1.71
CA HIS A 264 -18.18 7.55 -1.99
C HIS A 264 -19.16 6.93 -3.00
N LYS A 265 -18.66 6.09 -3.91
CA LYS A 265 -19.45 5.58 -5.04
C LYS A 265 -19.42 4.06 -5.18
N GLY A 266 -18.54 3.37 -4.47
CA GLY A 266 -18.45 1.92 -4.50
C GLY A 266 -19.71 1.26 -3.93
N ARG A 267 -20.02 0.07 -4.39
CA ARG A 267 -21.14 -0.72 -3.90
C ARG A 267 -20.72 -1.56 -2.69
N ALA A 268 -21.54 -1.55 -1.65
CA ALA A 268 -21.33 -2.42 -0.50
C ALA A 268 -21.33 -3.91 -0.93
N ALA A 269 -20.58 -4.74 -0.22
CA ALA A 269 -20.28 -6.14 -0.48
C ALA A 269 -19.36 -6.41 -1.67
N GLU A 270 -18.95 -5.39 -2.41
CA GLU A 270 -18.07 -5.57 -3.57
C GLU A 270 -16.59 -5.57 -3.20
N THR A 271 -15.82 -6.23 -4.05
CA THR A 271 -14.36 -6.12 -4.10
C THR A 271 -13.98 -5.33 -5.36
N TYR A 272 -13.01 -4.45 -5.24
CA TYR A 272 -12.42 -3.72 -6.38
C TYR A 272 -10.91 -3.91 -6.40
N ASN A 273 -10.38 -4.24 -7.54
CA ASN A 273 -8.95 -4.27 -7.79
C ASN A 273 -8.45 -2.88 -8.22
N ILE A 274 -7.29 -2.46 -7.69
CA ILE A 274 -6.69 -1.17 -7.99
C ILE A 274 -5.25 -1.40 -8.46
N GLY A 275 -5.01 -1.28 -9.77
CA GLY A 275 -3.70 -1.51 -10.39
C GLY A 275 -3.30 -0.37 -11.32
N GLY A 276 -1.99 -0.26 -11.57
CA GLY A 276 -1.41 0.78 -12.40
C GLY A 276 -1.35 0.41 -13.89
N PHE A 277 -1.51 -0.87 -14.24
CA PHE A 277 -1.17 -1.43 -15.55
C PHE A 277 0.28 -1.13 -15.96
N ASN A 278 1.17 -1.09 -14.98
CA ASN A 278 2.60 -0.79 -15.11
C ASN A 278 3.43 -1.97 -14.61
N GLU A 279 3.48 -3.05 -15.39
CA GLU A 279 4.28 -4.22 -15.05
C GLU A 279 5.76 -4.00 -15.37
N TRP A 280 6.62 -4.24 -14.38
CA TRP A 280 8.07 -4.13 -14.53
C TRP A 280 8.78 -5.32 -13.86
N LYS A 281 9.81 -5.84 -14.53
CA LYS A 281 10.82 -6.66 -13.83
C LYS A 281 11.57 -5.79 -12.83
N ASN A 282 11.81 -6.31 -11.64
CA ASN A 282 12.54 -5.57 -10.61
C ASN A 282 13.88 -5.05 -11.10
N ILE A 283 14.66 -5.84 -11.87
CA ILE A 283 15.96 -5.40 -12.37
C ILE A 283 15.87 -4.23 -13.36
N ASP A 284 14.83 -4.20 -14.19
CA ASP A 284 14.65 -3.12 -15.17
C ASP A 284 14.15 -1.84 -14.51
N LEU A 285 13.22 -1.97 -13.56
CA LEU A 285 12.80 -0.88 -12.70
C LEU A 285 13.97 -0.28 -11.92
N ILE A 286 14.86 -1.10 -11.35
CA ILE A 286 16.06 -0.67 -10.63
C ILE A 286 16.97 0.16 -11.56
N LYS A 287 17.17 -0.25 -12.80
CA LYS A 287 17.96 0.52 -13.77
C LYS A 287 17.33 1.88 -14.08
N VAL A 288 15.99 1.96 -14.16
CA VAL A 288 15.28 3.24 -14.33
C VAL A 288 15.50 4.15 -13.12
N ILE A 289 15.39 3.61 -11.90
CA ILE A 289 15.65 4.36 -10.66
C ILE A 289 17.09 4.89 -10.67
N ILE A 290 18.07 4.04 -10.95
CA ILE A 290 19.50 4.42 -10.98
C ILE A 290 19.73 5.57 -11.95
N LYS A 291 19.29 5.44 -13.20
CA LYS A 291 19.46 6.49 -14.21
C LYS A 291 18.80 7.80 -13.80
N THR A 292 17.60 7.72 -13.24
CA THR A 292 16.86 8.90 -12.78
C THR A 292 17.56 9.59 -11.60
N VAL A 293 18.02 8.83 -10.61
CA VAL A 293 18.74 9.39 -9.45
C VAL A 293 20.07 10.00 -9.88
N ASP A 294 20.87 9.29 -10.67
CA ASP A 294 22.15 9.80 -11.18
C ASP A 294 21.97 11.12 -11.94
N ARG A 295 21.02 11.18 -12.87
CA ARG A 295 20.70 12.39 -13.63
C ARG A 295 20.29 13.55 -12.73
N LEU A 296 19.43 13.31 -11.74
CA LEU A 296 18.94 14.36 -10.84
C LEU A 296 19.99 14.84 -9.82
N LEU A 297 21.01 13.99 -9.54
CA LEU A 297 22.19 14.37 -8.76
C LEU A 297 23.28 15.06 -9.62
N GLY A 298 23.09 15.17 -10.94
CA GLY A 298 24.08 15.73 -11.86
C GLY A 298 25.21 14.76 -12.23
N ASN A 299 25.04 13.48 -11.98
CA ASN A 299 25.98 12.43 -12.36
C ASN A 299 25.70 11.91 -13.78
N PRO A 300 26.65 11.27 -14.45
CA PRO A 300 26.38 10.52 -15.66
C PRO A 300 25.32 9.44 -15.45
N GLU A 301 24.33 9.36 -16.31
CA GLU A 301 23.25 8.36 -16.20
C GLU A 301 23.83 6.94 -16.20
N GLY A 302 23.45 6.16 -15.20
CA GLY A 302 23.90 4.78 -15.02
C GLY A 302 25.25 4.65 -14.31
N GLN A 303 25.84 5.73 -13.82
CA GLN A 303 27.06 5.67 -13.01
C GLN A 303 26.93 4.71 -11.83
N SER A 304 25.74 4.69 -11.19
CA SER A 304 25.49 3.87 -10.00
C SER A 304 25.05 2.43 -10.30
N LEU A 305 25.15 1.98 -11.56
CA LEU A 305 24.92 0.55 -11.91
C LEU A 305 25.93 -0.38 -11.25
N ASP A 306 27.15 0.12 -10.95
CA ASP A 306 28.20 -0.61 -10.23
C ASP A 306 27.83 -0.97 -8.78
N LEU A 307 26.78 -0.35 -8.22
CA LEU A 307 26.32 -0.63 -6.88
C LEU A 307 25.38 -1.85 -6.79
N ILE A 308 24.90 -2.37 -7.91
CA ILE A 308 24.01 -3.54 -7.93
C ILE A 308 24.75 -4.74 -7.32
N THR A 309 24.14 -5.32 -6.30
CA THR A 309 24.64 -6.52 -5.61
C THR A 309 23.52 -7.56 -5.55
N TYR A 310 23.75 -8.71 -6.17
CA TYR A 310 22.78 -9.80 -6.11
C TYR A 310 22.89 -10.55 -4.79
N VAL A 311 21.74 -10.74 -4.12
CA VAL A 311 21.63 -11.43 -2.84
C VAL A 311 20.73 -12.65 -2.97
N THR A 312 20.83 -13.58 -2.01
CA THR A 312 19.95 -14.76 -1.95
C THR A 312 18.49 -14.35 -1.94
N ASP A 313 17.69 -14.99 -2.79
CA ASP A 313 16.25 -14.70 -2.85
C ASP A 313 15.53 -15.17 -1.57
N ARG A 314 14.42 -14.53 -1.26
CA ARG A 314 13.60 -14.88 -0.09
C ARG A 314 12.74 -16.11 -0.37
N PRO A 315 12.47 -16.96 0.64
CA PRO A 315 11.52 -18.06 0.49
C PRO A 315 10.12 -17.57 0.10
N GLY A 316 9.45 -18.29 -0.81
CA GLY A 316 8.08 -17.95 -1.23
C GLY A 316 7.98 -16.63 -2.00
N HIS A 317 9.02 -16.25 -2.73
CA HIS A 317 9.02 -15.04 -3.55
C HIS A 317 8.26 -15.26 -4.85
N ASP A 318 7.02 -14.84 -4.89
CA ASP A 318 6.15 -14.96 -6.05
C ASP A 318 6.75 -14.30 -7.29
N MET A 319 6.60 -14.95 -8.44
CA MET A 319 7.26 -14.52 -9.67
C MET A 319 6.59 -13.31 -10.30
N ARG A 320 5.26 -13.30 -10.43
CA ARG A 320 4.53 -12.22 -11.09
C ARG A 320 3.25 -11.85 -10.35
N TYR A 321 3.03 -10.54 -10.19
CA TYR A 321 1.76 -9.96 -9.82
C TYR A 321 1.30 -9.02 -10.93
N ALA A 322 0.08 -9.23 -11.42
CA ALA A 322 -0.58 -8.36 -12.36
C ALA A 322 -2.07 -8.31 -12.03
N ILE A 323 -2.58 -7.14 -11.78
CA ILE A 323 -3.94 -6.95 -11.31
C ILE A 323 -4.81 -6.29 -12.38
N ASP A 324 -6.04 -6.78 -12.53
CA ASP A 324 -7.02 -6.22 -13.45
C ASP A 324 -7.92 -5.21 -12.73
N SER A 325 -7.78 -3.94 -13.04
CA SER A 325 -8.61 -2.86 -12.49
C SER A 325 -9.73 -2.38 -13.44
N ARG A 326 -10.04 -3.13 -14.52
CA ARG A 326 -11.08 -2.75 -15.49
C ARG A 326 -12.47 -2.64 -14.88
N LYS A 327 -12.78 -3.40 -13.82
CA LYS A 327 -14.05 -3.24 -13.08
C LYS A 327 -14.15 -1.83 -12.49
N LEU A 328 -13.12 -1.38 -11.78
CA LEU A 328 -13.06 -0.04 -11.21
C LEU A 328 -13.18 1.05 -12.29
N GLN A 329 -12.51 0.85 -13.43
CA GLN A 329 -12.58 1.78 -14.56
C GLN A 329 -13.99 1.86 -15.14
N SER A 330 -14.60 0.71 -15.45
CA SER A 330 -15.91 0.66 -16.11
C SER A 330 -17.06 1.09 -15.22
N GLU A 331 -17.02 0.75 -13.93
CA GLU A 331 -18.11 1.06 -13.00
C GLU A 331 -18.01 2.48 -12.41
N LEU A 332 -16.80 2.95 -12.11
CA LEU A 332 -16.58 4.20 -11.38
C LEU A 332 -15.81 5.26 -12.19
N GLY A 333 -15.26 4.91 -13.34
CA GLY A 333 -14.53 5.86 -14.20
C GLY A 333 -13.16 6.26 -13.67
N TRP A 334 -12.55 5.45 -12.80
CA TRP A 334 -11.21 5.72 -12.30
C TRP A 334 -10.14 5.24 -13.27
N GLU A 335 -9.10 6.04 -13.44
CA GLU A 335 -7.89 5.66 -14.17
C GLU A 335 -6.65 6.19 -13.46
N PRO A 336 -5.51 5.46 -13.54
CA PRO A 336 -4.23 5.98 -13.08
C PRO A 336 -3.85 7.22 -13.90
N SER A 337 -3.31 8.24 -13.25
CA SER A 337 -2.97 9.52 -13.88
C SER A 337 -1.54 9.59 -14.39
N LEU A 338 -0.66 8.72 -13.88
CA LEU A 338 0.76 8.72 -14.20
C LEU A 338 1.22 7.37 -14.72
N GLN A 339 2.09 7.40 -15.70
CA GLN A 339 2.92 6.26 -16.06
C GLN A 339 4.11 6.18 -15.10
N PHE A 340 4.75 5.00 -15.03
CA PHE A 340 5.80 4.74 -14.04
C PHE A 340 6.97 5.73 -14.16
N GLU A 341 7.41 6.05 -15.37
CA GLU A 341 8.56 6.92 -15.61
C GLU A 341 8.33 8.35 -15.11
N GLU A 342 7.14 8.89 -15.32
CA GLU A 342 6.78 10.22 -14.80
C GLU A 342 6.63 10.18 -13.28
N GLY A 343 6.00 9.12 -12.77
CA GLY A 343 5.80 8.92 -11.34
C GLY A 343 7.11 8.71 -10.58
N ILE A 344 8.07 7.94 -11.16
CA ILE A 344 9.36 7.72 -10.52
C ILE A 344 10.20 9.00 -10.49
N GLU A 345 10.17 9.82 -11.51
CA GLU A 345 10.88 11.11 -11.48
C GLU A 345 10.34 12.02 -10.38
N LYS A 346 9.01 12.15 -10.24
CA LYS A 346 8.40 12.90 -9.14
C LYS A 346 8.81 12.33 -7.78
N THR A 347 8.81 11.01 -7.65
CA THR A 347 9.19 10.31 -6.42
C THR A 347 10.64 10.58 -6.05
N VAL A 348 11.57 10.41 -6.99
CA VAL A 348 13.00 10.67 -6.76
C VAL A 348 13.24 12.12 -6.37
N ARG A 349 12.65 13.09 -7.09
CA ARG A 349 12.75 14.52 -6.74
C ARG A 349 12.29 14.77 -5.32
N TRP A 350 11.14 14.22 -4.94
CA TRP A 350 10.63 14.40 -3.58
C TRP A 350 11.62 13.90 -2.53
N TYR A 351 12.21 12.70 -2.70
CA TYR A 351 13.21 12.18 -1.76
C TYR A 351 14.48 13.01 -1.73
N LEU A 352 14.93 13.53 -2.87
CA LEU A 352 16.11 14.41 -2.92
C LEU A 352 15.85 15.78 -2.27
N ASP A 353 14.64 16.30 -2.38
CA ASP A 353 14.26 17.59 -1.78
C ASP A 353 13.92 17.47 -0.28
N ASN A 354 13.59 16.25 0.21
CA ASN A 354 13.18 16.01 1.60
C ASN A 354 14.19 15.15 2.37
N GLN A 355 15.46 15.52 2.28
CA GLN A 355 16.55 14.75 2.89
C GLN A 355 16.45 14.70 4.41
N ALA A 356 16.07 15.80 5.06
CA ALA A 356 15.90 15.84 6.51
C ALA A 356 14.84 14.84 7.00
N TRP A 357 13.76 14.63 6.23
CA TRP A 357 12.78 13.60 6.51
C TRP A 357 13.40 12.20 6.39
N MET A 358 14.14 11.93 5.31
CA MET A 358 14.81 10.65 5.09
C MET A 358 15.83 10.36 6.20
N ASP A 359 16.69 11.31 6.51
CA ASP A 359 17.74 11.16 7.53
C ASP A 359 17.14 10.89 8.93
N ASN A 360 16.00 11.52 9.25
CA ASN A 360 15.30 11.30 10.51
C ASN A 360 14.77 9.87 10.65
N ILE A 361 14.16 9.31 9.59
CA ILE A 361 13.59 7.95 9.64
C ILE A 361 14.63 6.84 9.42
N THR A 362 15.80 7.14 8.86
CA THR A 362 16.86 6.16 8.63
C THR A 362 17.88 6.09 9.76
N SER A 363 17.70 6.86 10.85
CA SER A 363 18.58 6.84 12.00
C SER A 363 18.20 5.72 13.02
N GLY A 364 19.17 5.27 13.79
CA GLY A 364 18.95 4.46 15.00
C GLY A 364 18.46 3.03 14.71
N GLU A 365 17.17 2.74 14.98
CA GLU A 365 16.61 1.38 14.84
C GLU A 365 16.58 0.90 13.39
N TYR A 366 16.44 1.80 12.43
CA TYR A 366 16.49 1.46 11.01
C TYR A 366 17.87 0.97 10.58
N GLU A 367 18.96 1.61 11.02
CA GLU A 367 20.33 1.16 10.67
C GLU A 367 20.57 -0.26 11.18
N ARG A 368 20.17 -0.56 12.41
CA ARG A 368 20.25 -1.91 12.96
C ARG A 368 19.44 -2.92 12.16
N TYR A 369 18.21 -2.56 11.79
CA TYR A 369 17.36 -3.42 10.94
C TYR A 369 18.02 -3.66 9.56
N TYR A 370 18.59 -2.63 8.95
CA TYR A 370 19.26 -2.74 7.65
C TYR A 370 20.46 -3.70 7.72
N ASP A 371 21.31 -3.55 8.72
CA ASP A 371 22.47 -4.41 8.92
C ASP A 371 22.03 -5.87 9.15
N ASP A 372 21.02 -6.11 9.99
CA ASP A 372 20.47 -7.45 10.23
C ASP A 372 19.87 -8.12 8.99
N MET A 373 19.36 -7.34 8.05
CA MET A 373 18.75 -7.86 6.83
C MET A 373 19.77 -8.19 5.75
N TYR A 374 20.85 -7.43 5.64
CA TYR A 374 21.76 -7.50 4.49
C TYR A 374 23.19 -7.93 4.81
N SER A 375 23.64 -7.88 6.09
CA SER A 375 25.02 -8.23 6.47
C SER A 375 25.38 -9.72 6.41
N GLY A 376 24.43 -10.59 6.11
CA GLY A 376 24.64 -12.06 6.03
C GLY A 376 24.09 -12.71 4.76
N ARG A 377 23.78 -11.94 3.74
CA ARG A 377 23.17 -12.42 2.47
C ARG A 377 24.09 -12.31 1.27
#